data_736eb32162fd0f749b60791e692de433
#
_entry.id   736eb32162fd0f749b60791e692de433
#
_cell.length_a   1.000
_cell.length_b   1.000
_cell.length_c   1.000
_cell.angle_alpha   90.00
_cell.angle_beta   90.00
_cell.angle_gamma   90.00
#
_symmetry.space_group_name_H-M   'P 1'
#
loop_
_entity.id
_entity.type
_entity.pdbx_description
1 polymer ?
#
loop_
_entity_poly.entity_id
_entity_poly.type
_entity_poly.pdbx_seq_one_letter_code
_entity_poly.pdbx_strand_id
1 'polypeptide(L)'
;MYKRIVLFFIFLGYAFGAFAQESDTTKVENESGEVPVISYSLSPKQYKIEDIKVTGVKNYDDFVLIGFSGLSVGDMITVPGEEITAAVNRFWKHGLFSDVKILASKIQDDKVWLEIKLKQRPRISEVNYNGIKKGEREDLEAKLNLKKGFQITPNLIDRA
;
A
#
# COMPACT_ATOMS: atom_id res chain seq x y z
N MET A 1 -2.74 24.39 -75.37
CA MET A 1 -3.47 25.68 -75.56
C MET A 1 -4.27 25.96 -74.26
N TYR A 2 -4.17 27.24 -73.88
CA TYR A 2 -4.94 27.93 -72.78
C TYR A 2 -4.51 27.68 -71.33
N LYS A 3 -3.74 28.56 -70.80
CA LYS A 3 -3.91 29.89 -70.16
C LYS A 3 -4.31 29.69 -68.67
N ARG A 4 -3.34 29.89 -67.81
CA ARG A 4 -3.14 30.98 -66.82
C ARG A 4 -4.42 31.67 -66.37
N ILE A 5 -4.75 31.53 -65.05
CA ILE A 5 -5.19 32.70 -64.28
C ILE A 5 -4.72 32.48 -62.84
N VAL A 6 -3.87 33.43 -62.40
CA VAL A 6 -3.43 33.68 -61.03
C VAL A 6 -4.53 34.50 -60.36
N LEU A 7 -4.97 34.08 -59.20
CA LEU A 7 -5.79 34.94 -58.35
C LEU A 7 -5.21 34.93 -56.92
N PHE A 8 -4.49 36.00 -56.66
CA PHE A 8 -4.02 36.43 -55.37
C PHE A 8 -5.25 36.89 -54.56
N PHE A 9 -5.53 36.22 -53.42
CA PHE A 9 -6.34 36.84 -52.38
C PHE A 9 -5.49 36.98 -51.13
N ILE A 10 -5.06 38.21 -50.91
CA ILE A 10 -4.60 38.71 -49.62
C ILE A 10 -5.85 38.84 -48.73
N PHE A 11 -5.87 38.09 -47.66
CA PHE A 11 -6.77 38.40 -46.56
C PHE A 11 -5.96 38.63 -45.29
N LEU A 12 -5.87 39.89 -44.99
CA LEU A 12 -5.35 40.47 -43.75
C LEU A 12 -6.41 40.32 -42.68
N GLY A 13 -5.99 39.81 -41.50
CA GLY A 13 -6.70 40.29 -40.33
C GLY A 13 -7.20 39.25 -39.35
N TYR A 14 -6.70 39.49 -38.19
CA TYR A 14 -7.18 39.20 -36.84
C TYR A 14 -6.56 38.01 -36.14
N ALA A 15 -5.49 38.36 -35.40
CA ALA A 15 -5.02 37.62 -34.23
C ALA A 15 -6.12 37.60 -33.15
N PHE A 16 -6.67 36.45 -32.89
CA PHE A 16 -7.34 36.17 -31.62
C PHE A 16 -6.52 35.12 -30.89
N GLY A 17 -5.77 35.58 -29.89
CA GLY A 17 -5.02 34.72 -29.01
C GLY A 17 -6.00 33.88 -28.19
N ALA A 18 -6.13 32.63 -28.55
CA ALA A 18 -6.64 31.60 -27.65
C ALA A 18 -5.45 31.10 -26.84
N PHE A 19 -5.36 31.51 -25.59
CA PHE A 19 -4.53 30.84 -24.60
C PHE A 19 -5.13 29.46 -24.40
N ALA A 20 -4.63 28.49 -25.11
CA ALA A 20 -4.77 27.10 -24.76
C ALA A 20 -3.85 26.86 -23.56
N GLN A 21 -4.44 26.70 -22.38
CA GLN A 21 -3.79 26.26 -21.18
C GLN A 21 -3.46 24.78 -21.40
N GLU A 22 -2.25 24.53 -21.84
CA GLU A 22 -1.67 23.21 -21.97
C GLU A 22 -1.50 22.68 -20.55
N SER A 23 -2.40 21.78 -20.14
CA SER A 23 -2.22 21.01 -18.92
C SER A 23 -1.07 20.05 -19.16
N ASP A 24 0.07 20.42 -18.61
CA ASP A 24 1.29 19.63 -18.57
C ASP A 24 1.02 18.34 -17.80
N THR A 25 0.53 17.33 -18.50
CA THR A 25 0.44 15.97 -17.97
C THR A 25 1.84 15.40 -18.04
N THR A 26 2.60 15.59 -16.98
CA THR A 26 3.91 14.97 -16.79
C THR A 26 3.72 13.47 -16.86
N LYS A 27 3.98 12.90 -18.02
CA LYS A 27 4.07 11.48 -18.26
C LYS A 27 5.33 10.99 -17.55
N VAL A 28 5.16 10.53 -16.33
CA VAL A 28 6.23 9.80 -15.64
C VAL A 28 6.31 8.42 -16.27
N GLU A 29 7.24 8.25 -17.21
CA GLU A 29 7.67 6.94 -17.67
C GLU A 29 8.42 6.26 -16.53
N ASN A 30 7.73 5.38 -15.80
CA ASN A 30 8.36 4.43 -14.91
C ASN A 30 8.63 3.13 -15.69
N GLU A 31 9.85 2.97 -16.16
CA GLU A 31 10.43 1.66 -16.45
C GLU A 31 10.69 0.92 -15.14
N SER A 32 9.70 0.22 -14.65
CA SER A 32 9.86 -0.98 -13.76
C SER A 32 8.47 -1.52 -13.49
N GLY A 33 8.16 -2.70 -14.03
CA GLY A 33 7.02 -3.56 -13.77
C GLY A 33 5.76 -2.82 -13.34
N GLU A 34 4.89 -2.48 -14.27
CA GLU A 34 3.64 -1.77 -13.98
C GLU A 34 2.87 -2.48 -12.88
N VAL A 35 2.98 -1.96 -11.67
CA VAL A 35 2.01 -2.30 -10.61
C VAL A 35 0.71 -1.67 -11.08
N PRO A 36 -0.36 -2.45 -11.31
CA PRO A 36 -1.62 -1.90 -11.76
C PRO A 36 -2.10 -0.89 -10.71
N VAL A 37 -2.10 0.38 -11.07
CA VAL A 37 -2.70 1.42 -10.25
C VAL A 37 -4.20 1.17 -10.29
N ILE A 38 -4.74 0.67 -9.18
CA ILE A 38 -6.20 0.64 -9.02
C ILE A 38 -6.65 2.09 -8.96
N SER A 39 -7.12 2.59 -10.08
CA SER A 39 -7.86 3.84 -10.09
C SER A 39 -9.11 3.59 -9.24
N TYR A 40 -9.19 4.21 -8.09
CA TYR A 40 -10.39 4.23 -7.27
C TYR A 40 -11.48 5.01 -8.02
N SER A 41 -12.01 4.40 -9.08
CA SER A 41 -13.24 4.88 -9.67
C SER A 41 -14.33 4.78 -8.60
N LEU A 42 -15.21 5.76 -8.55
CA LEU A 42 -16.30 5.85 -7.59
C LEU A 42 -17.27 4.65 -7.63
N SER A 43 -17.10 3.73 -8.56
CA SER A 43 -17.93 2.54 -8.72
C SER A 43 -17.17 1.29 -8.28
N PRO A 44 -17.58 0.65 -7.18
CA PRO A 44 -17.03 -0.62 -6.74
C PRO A 44 -17.16 -1.67 -7.85
N LYS A 45 -16.09 -2.43 -8.11
CA LYS A 45 -16.09 -3.54 -9.07
C LYS A 45 -15.78 -4.84 -8.34
N GLN A 46 -16.48 -5.92 -8.73
CA GLN A 46 -16.24 -7.25 -8.21
C GLN A 46 -15.10 -7.94 -8.97
N TYR A 47 -14.25 -8.63 -8.21
CA TYR A 47 -13.17 -9.45 -8.73
C TYR A 47 -13.12 -10.78 -8.01
N LYS A 48 -12.76 -11.83 -8.75
CA LYS A 48 -12.44 -13.14 -8.20
C LYS A 48 -10.95 -13.16 -7.81
N ILE A 49 -10.65 -13.56 -6.59
CA ILE A 49 -9.26 -13.75 -6.15
C ILE A 49 -8.70 -15.00 -6.87
N GLU A 50 -7.68 -14.81 -7.68
CA GLU A 50 -7.01 -15.91 -8.38
C GLU A 50 -5.81 -16.44 -7.61
N ASP A 51 -5.09 -15.55 -6.89
CA ASP A 51 -3.97 -15.93 -6.04
C ASP A 51 -3.76 -14.89 -4.94
N ILE A 52 -3.14 -15.32 -3.82
CA ILE A 52 -2.76 -14.47 -2.70
C ILE A 52 -1.31 -14.78 -2.32
N LYS A 53 -0.43 -13.81 -2.46
CA LYS A 53 0.98 -13.88 -2.06
C LYS A 53 1.22 -13.07 -0.80
N VAL A 54 2.05 -13.57 0.12
CA VAL A 54 2.50 -12.81 1.30
C VAL A 54 3.96 -12.42 1.13
N THR A 55 4.28 -11.17 1.51
CA THR A 55 5.66 -10.65 1.43
C THR A 55 6.00 -9.77 2.64
N GLY A 56 7.31 -9.56 2.85
CA GLY A 56 7.82 -8.64 3.88
C GLY A 56 8.06 -9.27 5.26
N VAL A 57 7.69 -10.52 5.47
CA VAL A 57 7.94 -11.28 6.71
C VAL A 57 8.57 -12.63 6.39
N LYS A 58 9.44 -13.13 7.28
CA LYS A 58 10.20 -14.37 7.04
C LYS A 58 9.88 -15.50 8.01
N ASN A 59 9.30 -15.20 9.17
CA ASN A 59 9.14 -16.14 10.27
C ASN A 59 7.69 -16.59 10.47
N TYR A 60 6.89 -16.49 9.43
CA TYR A 60 5.48 -16.88 9.43
C TYR A 60 5.21 -17.74 8.19
N ASP A 61 4.34 -18.70 8.35
CA ASP A 61 3.81 -19.47 7.24
C ASP A 61 2.79 -18.62 6.46
N ASP A 62 2.96 -18.55 5.15
CA ASP A 62 2.08 -17.76 4.28
C ASP A 62 0.62 -18.20 4.40
N PHE A 63 0.37 -19.51 4.52
CA PHE A 63 -0.97 -20.07 4.68
C PHE A 63 -1.64 -19.55 5.95
N VAL A 64 -0.89 -19.45 7.06
CA VAL A 64 -1.40 -18.92 8.34
C VAL A 64 -1.75 -17.44 8.20
N LEU A 65 -0.89 -16.66 7.52
CA LEU A 65 -1.12 -15.24 7.30
C LEU A 65 -2.29 -14.98 6.36
N ILE A 66 -2.44 -15.78 5.31
CA ILE A 66 -3.60 -15.73 4.44
C ILE A 66 -4.88 -16.03 5.23
N GLY A 67 -4.85 -17.05 6.08
CA GLY A 67 -5.96 -17.36 6.99
C GLY A 67 -6.33 -16.20 7.93
N PHE A 68 -5.34 -15.47 8.47
CA PHE A 68 -5.58 -14.28 9.27
C PHE A 68 -6.28 -13.15 8.51
N SER A 69 -6.00 -13.02 7.23
CA SER A 69 -6.67 -12.01 6.39
C SER A 69 -8.17 -12.30 6.25
N GLY A 70 -8.56 -13.57 6.34
CA GLY A 70 -9.91 -14.05 6.06
C GLY A 70 -10.29 -13.93 4.57
N LEU A 71 -9.28 -13.81 3.70
CA LEU A 71 -9.44 -13.89 2.25
C LEU A 71 -9.03 -15.28 1.79
N SER A 72 -9.67 -15.80 0.76
CA SER A 72 -9.34 -17.09 0.17
C SER A 72 -9.27 -17.00 -1.35
N VAL A 73 -8.41 -17.81 -1.94
CA VAL A 73 -8.39 -17.98 -3.40
C VAL A 73 -9.74 -18.52 -3.87
N GLY A 74 -10.31 -17.90 -4.87
CA GLY A 74 -11.63 -18.20 -5.38
C GLY A 74 -12.76 -17.31 -4.86
N ASP A 75 -12.55 -16.57 -3.78
CA ASP A 75 -13.53 -15.65 -3.23
C ASP A 75 -13.81 -14.49 -4.20
N MET A 76 -15.03 -14.00 -4.16
CA MET A 76 -15.42 -12.76 -4.84
C MET A 76 -15.28 -11.60 -3.85
N ILE A 77 -14.54 -10.59 -4.23
CA ILE A 77 -14.36 -9.36 -3.43
C ILE A 77 -14.77 -8.14 -4.23
N THR A 78 -15.21 -7.12 -3.53
CA THR A 78 -15.49 -5.80 -4.11
C THR A 78 -14.30 -4.87 -3.88
N VAL A 79 -13.84 -4.18 -4.92
CA VAL A 79 -12.71 -3.23 -4.82
C VAL A 79 -13.14 -1.88 -5.42
N PRO A 80 -13.09 -0.78 -4.63
CA PRO A 80 -12.91 -0.74 -3.18
C PRO A 80 -14.08 -1.38 -2.43
N GLY A 81 -13.79 -2.08 -1.32
CA GLY A 81 -14.80 -2.83 -0.56
C GLY A 81 -14.41 -3.09 0.88
N GLU A 82 -15.39 -3.64 1.63
CA GLU A 82 -15.21 -3.91 3.05
C GLU A 82 -14.31 -5.11 3.32
N GLU A 83 -14.22 -6.07 2.41
CA GLU A 83 -13.45 -7.30 2.57
C GLU A 83 -11.96 -6.99 2.76
N ILE A 84 -11.41 -6.09 1.94
CA ILE A 84 -10.01 -5.66 2.04
C ILE A 84 -9.79 -4.86 3.33
N THR A 85 -10.69 -3.95 3.66
CA THR A 85 -10.61 -3.17 4.91
C THR A 85 -10.68 -4.08 6.13
N ALA A 86 -11.57 -5.07 6.13
CA ALA A 86 -11.70 -6.05 7.20
C ALA A 86 -10.42 -6.90 7.34
N ALA A 87 -9.83 -7.32 6.24
CA ALA A 87 -8.57 -8.06 6.23
C ALA A 87 -7.44 -7.25 6.87
N VAL A 88 -7.26 -5.99 6.47
CA VAL A 88 -6.28 -5.07 7.07
C VAL A 88 -6.52 -4.92 8.57
N ASN A 89 -7.76 -4.71 8.99
CA ASN A 89 -8.12 -4.55 10.40
C ASN A 89 -7.84 -5.80 11.24
N ARG A 90 -7.99 -7.02 10.66
CA ARG A 90 -7.62 -8.26 11.34
C ARG A 90 -6.13 -8.30 11.66
N PHE A 91 -5.26 -7.95 10.71
CA PHE A 91 -3.82 -7.86 10.96
C PHE A 91 -3.46 -6.83 12.03
N TRP A 92 -4.13 -5.66 12.04
CA TRP A 92 -3.91 -4.65 13.06
C TRP A 92 -4.32 -5.12 14.47
N LYS A 93 -5.43 -5.85 14.58
CA LYS A 93 -5.88 -6.42 15.86
C LYS A 93 -4.86 -7.37 16.47
N HIS A 94 -4.12 -8.12 15.67
CA HIS A 94 -3.07 -9.00 16.17
C HIS A 94 -1.89 -8.24 16.77
N GLY A 95 -1.69 -6.97 16.42
CA GLY A 95 -0.63 -6.13 16.96
C GLY A 95 0.80 -6.54 16.56
N LEU A 96 0.96 -7.58 15.73
CA LEU A 96 2.25 -8.17 15.35
C LEU A 96 3.00 -7.36 14.27
N PHE A 97 2.29 -6.53 13.54
CA PHE A 97 2.80 -5.81 12.38
C PHE A 97 2.82 -4.31 12.61
N SER A 98 3.84 -3.65 12.07
CA SER A 98 3.99 -2.19 12.06
C SER A 98 3.48 -1.54 10.79
N ASP A 99 3.32 -2.32 9.72
CA ASP A 99 2.71 -1.89 8.46
C ASP A 99 1.99 -3.08 7.82
N VAL A 100 0.85 -2.80 7.21
CA VAL A 100 0.00 -3.77 6.52
C VAL A 100 -0.52 -3.13 5.26
N LYS A 101 -0.22 -3.72 4.10
CA LYS A 101 -0.73 -3.30 2.80
C LYS A 101 -1.27 -4.49 2.04
N ILE A 102 -2.42 -4.34 1.42
CA ILE A 102 -2.97 -5.32 0.49
C ILE A 102 -3.02 -4.64 -0.87
N LEU A 103 -2.28 -5.19 -1.80
CA LEU A 103 -2.07 -4.64 -3.13
C LEU A 103 -2.64 -5.61 -4.17
N ALA A 104 -3.19 -5.08 -5.25
CA ALA A 104 -3.45 -5.87 -6.44
C ALA A 104 -2.15 -5.92 -7.25
N SER A 105 -1.48 -7.06 -7.29
CA SER A 105 -0.26 -7.25 -8.08
C SER A 105 -0.56 -7.41 -9.56
N LYS A 106 -1.75 -7.92 -9.88
CA LYS A 106 -2.26 -8.08 -11.25
C LYS A 106 -3.78 -8.04 -11.25
N ILE A 107 -4.34 -7.43 -12.29
CA ILE A 107 -5.77 -7.49 -12.61
C ILE A 107 -5.90 -7.95 -14.06
N GLN A 108 -6.74 -8.92 -14.30
CA GLN A 108 -7.04 -9.39 -15.65
C GLN A 108 -8.52 -9.79 -15.72
N ASP A 109 -9.26 -9.10 -16.54
CA ASP A 109 -10.73 -9.24 -16.66
C ASP A 109 -11.42 -9.03 -15.31
N ASP A 110 -12.05 -10.08 -14.77
CA ASP A 110 -12.71 -10.08 -13.45
C ASP A 110 -11.89 -10.81 -12.38
N LYS A 111 -10.58 -11.04 -12.63
CA LYS A 111 -9.65 -11.72 -11.73
C LYS A 111 -8.63 -10.77 -11.15
N VAL A 112 -8.28 -10.99 -9.88
CA VAL A 112 -7.27 -10.23 -9.16
C VAL A 112 -6.28 -11.15 -8.47
N TRP A 113 -5.01 -10.82 -8.55
CA TRP A 113 -3.91 -11.41 -7.78
C TRP A 113 -3.57 -10.43 -6.67
N LEU A 114 -3.64 -10.88 -5.44
CA LEU A 114 -3.39 -10.05 -4.27
C LEU A 114 -1.97 -10.27 -3.72
N GLU A 115 -1.35 -9.20 -3.26
CA GLU A 115 -0.13 -9.24 -2.48
C GLU A 115 -0.40 -8.64 -1.10
N ILE A 116 -0.28 -9.44 -0.04
CA ILE A 116 -0.34 -9.00 1.35
C ILE A 116 1.09 -8.67 1.78
N LYS A 117 1.41 -7.40 1.85
CA LYS A 117 2.72 -6.90 2.25
C LYS A 117 2.71 -6.51 3.71
N LEU A 118 3.50 -7.20 4.52
CA LEU A 118 3.54 -7.05 5.97
C LEU A 118 4.92 -6.57 6.42
N LYS A 119 4.95 -5.72 7.43
CA LYS A 119 6.18 -5.35 8.13
C LYS A 119 6.05 -5.74 9.60
N GLN A 120 6.90 -6.64 10.06
CA GLN A 120 6.91 -7.07 11.46
C GLN A 120 7.37 -5.93 12.38
N ARG A 121 6.76 -5.83 13.57
CA ARG A 121 7.25 -4.93 14.60
C ARG A 121 8.62 -5.37 15.11
N PRO A 122 9.50 -4.42 15.46
CA PRO A 122 10.79 -4.75 16.06
C PRO A 122 10.61 -5.47 17.39
N ARG A 123 11.61 -6.26 17.76
CA ARG A 123 11.68 -6.93 19.06
C ARG A 123 12.82 -6.35 19.88
N ILE A 124 12.67 -6.36 21.20
CA ILE A 124 13.71 -5.95 22.13
C ILE A 124 14.89 -6.91 22.00
N SER A 125 16.04 -6.40 21.58
CA SER A 125 17.29 -7.16 21.56
C SER A 125 17.97 -7.15 22.91
N GLU A 126 17.96 -6.00 23.60
CA GLU A 126 18.59 -5.78 24.87
C GLU A 126 17.92 -4.61 25.59
N VAL A 127 17.95 -4.62 26.94
CA VAL A 127 17.52 -3.51 27.78
C VAL A 127 18.70 -3.10 28.65
N ASN A 128 19.14 -1.86 28.53
CA ASN A 128 20.24 -1.29 29.28
C ASN A 128 19.71 -0.19 30.20
N TYR A 129 20.06 -0.27 31.47
CA TYR A 129 19.71 0.71 32.49
C TYR A 129 20.93 1.51 32.87
N ASN A 130 20.95 2.81 32.57
CA ASN A 130 22.06 3.69 32.85
C ASN A 130 21.71 4.71 33.95
N GLY A 131 22.66 4.99 34.85
CA GLY A 131 22.52 6.04 35.85
C GLY A 131 21.66 5.71 37.06
N ILE A 132 21.23 4.46 37.23
CA ILE A 132 20.40 4.01 38.36
C ILE A 132 21.12 2.99 39.22
N LYS A 133 20.73 2.90 40.51
CA LYS A 133 21.28 1.92 41.44
C LYS A 133 20.66 0.54 41.22
N LYS A 134 21.37 -0.50 41.73
CA LYS A 134 20.94 -1.89 41.54
C LYS A 134 19.51 -2.17 42.03
N GLY A 135 19.11 -1.67 43.19
CA GLY A 135 17.75 -1.86 43.73
C GLY A 135 16.66 -1.18 42.88
N GLU A 136 16.95 0.05 42.39
CA GLU A 136 16.05 0.77 41.49
C GLU A 136 15.89 0.05 40.15
N ARG A 137 16.95 -0.57 39.66
CA ARG A 137 16.92 -1.40 38.46
C ARG A 137 16.00 -2.61 38.64
N GLU A 138 16.14 -3.33 39.73
CA GLU A 138 15.30 -4.52 40.04
C GLU A 138 13.83 -4.14 40.10
N ASP A 139 13.51 -2.99 40.73
CA ASP A 139 12.14 -2.47 40.79
C ASP A 139 11.59 -2.09 39.42
N LEU A 140 12.40 -1.46 38.57
CA LEU A 140 12.00 -1.09 37.19
C LEU A 140 11.81 -2.33 36.32
N GLU A 141 12.71 -3.31 36.40
CA GLU A 141 12.58 -4.56 35.65
C GLU A 141 11.27 -5.29 36.02
N ALA A 142 10.90 -5.30 37.29
CA ALA A 142 9.65 -5.90 37.76
C ALA A 142 8.41 -5.15 37.24
N LYS A 143 8.45 -3.81 37.27
CA LYS A 143 7.32 -2.97 36.84
C LYS A 143 7.14 -2.94 35.32
N LEU A 144 8.22 -2.76 34.56
CA LEU A 144 8.18 -2.61 33.11
C LEU A 144 8.05 -3.96 32.40
N ASN A 145 8.56 -5.03 33.01
CA ASN A 145 8.58 -6.40 32.45
C ASN A 145 9.11 -6.44 31.00
N LEU A 146 10.13 -5.62 30.73
CA LEU A 146 10.77 -5.57 29.42
C LEU A 146 11.75 -6.73 29.29
N LYS A 147 11.47 -7.67 28.42
CA LYS A 147 12.33 -8.85 28.21
C LYS A 147 12.84 -8.90 26.77
N LYS A 148 14.06 -9.38 26.61
CA LYS A 148 14.61 -9.70 25.28
C LYS A 148 13.64 -10.59 24.48
N GLY A 149 13.42 -10.26 23.23
CA GLY A 149 12.50 -10.95 22.34
C GLY A 149 11.05 -10.43 22.37
N PHE A 150 10.70 -9.60 23.35
CA PHE A 150 9.37 -9.00 23.37
C PHE A 150 9.20 -8.02 22.23
N GLN A 151 8.03 -8.02 21.64
CA GLN A 151 7.69 -7.14 20.53
C GLN A 151 7.38 -5.74 21.05
N ILE A 152 7.95 -4.73 20.38
CA ILE A 152 7.72 -3.32 20.73
C ILE A 152 6.34 -2.92 20.20
N THR A 153 5.38 -2.77 21.09
CA THR A 153 4.03 -2.29 20.81
C THR A 153 3.83 -0.89 21.38
N PRO A 154 2.87 -0.10 20.86
CA PRO A 154 2.54 1.21 21.43
C PRO A 154 2.27 1.12 22.94
N ASN A 155 1.45 0.16 23.38
CA ASN A 155 1.13 -0.05 24.80
C ASN A 155 2.36 -0.37 25.67
N LEU A 156 3.41 -0.95 25.08
CA LEU A 156 4.65 -1.21 25.80
C LEU A 156 5.43 0.09 26.00
N ILE A 157 5.46 0.95 24.97
CA ILE A 157 6.13 2.25 25.01
C ILE A 157 5.42 3.18 26.00
N ASP A 158 4.10 3.21 26.00
CA ASP A 158 3.29 4.09 26.86
C ASP A 158 3.43 3.74 28.35
N ARG A 159 3.88 2.53 28.69
CA ARG A 159 4.11 2.07 30.07
C ARG A 159 5.56 2.22 30.52
N ALA A 160 6.48 2.48 29.59
CA ALA A 160 7.90 2.60 29.88
C ALA A 160 8.29 4.05 30.20
#